data_4ec66b7b94550a36e276addcc6570a19
#
_entry.id   4ec66b7b94550a36e276addcc6570a19
#
_cell.length_a   1.000
_cell.length_b   1.000
_cell.length_c   1.000
_cell.angle_alpha   90.00
_cell.angle_beta   90.00
_cell.angle_gamma   90.00
#
_symmetry.space_group_name_H-M   'P 1'
#
loop_
_entity.id
_entity.type
_entity.pdbx_description
1 polymer ?
#
loop_
_entity_poly.entity_id
_entity_poly.type
_entity_poly.pdbx_seq_one_letter_code
_entity_poly.pdbx_strand_id
1 'polypeptide(L)'
;MKIKLLALLLTILALLLCSCGESDESNLALDKTITLNVYNWGEYISDEDDEECGLFDVNAGFEEYYKEKYGVTVKVNYSTYATNEDMYAKLTNSAVSYDIVIPSDYMIQKMIENDMLLPLDYSKLTNYGNISDDFKNLDYDPENKFTVPYTYGMLGIIYNSEFVKDEDIDEHNWGWGLLWDEQFAGKILQFNNPRDAFATAMFKGGLDINSDKPEVWEEALEELKKQKPILQGYVNDEIFNKMKGASAYIAPYFAGDFLTMAADNDDLRFYYPSEGTNYFVDAFCIPKTSKNPELAHEYINYMISVEAATANALYIGYASPNKAVVESEYYQEMLDYNYSTDNIDAWEILYGKTKEEANVNYPYSPAYEDYKHKPVDIQAHVTALWESLKTENSTEPWIHITSGAIVAGVLGLAIHSTYIKKKRSKFYRDRDRELRKQKQMKK
;
A
#
# COMPACT_ATOMS: atom_id res chain seq x y z
N MET A 1 13.72 -59.47 -54.60
CA MET A 1 13.76 -58.99 -53.24
C MET A 1 13.26 -57.51 -53.09
N LYS A 2 13.60 -56.62 -54.01
CA LYS A 2 13.19 -55.18 -53.92
C LYS A 2 11.67 -54.91 -54.08
N ILE A 3 10.95 -55.71 -54.84
CA ILE A 3 9.50 -55.54 -55.06
C ILE A 3 8.66 -55.97 -53.85
N LYS A 4 9.10 -57.01 -53.11
CA LYS A 4 8.40 -57.47 -51.90
C LYS A 4 8.60 -56.51 -50.73
N LEU A 5 9.72 -55.76 -50.68
CA LEU A 5 9.98 -54.75 -49.65
C LEU A 5 9.15 -53.49 -49.90
N LEU A 6 8.92 -53.10 -51.17
CA LEU A 6 8.12 -51.96 -51.54
C LEU A 6 6.60 -52.19 -51.25
N ALA A 7 6.13 -53.44 -51.47
CA ALA A 7 4.75 -53.84 -51.14
C ALA A 7 4.51 -53.87 -49.65
N LEU A 8 5.50 -54.27 -48.83
CA LEU A 8 5.40 -54.27 -47.37
C LEU A 8 5.41 -52.84 -46.81
N LEU A 9 6.19 -51.92 -47.40
CA LEU A 9 6.21 -50.50 -47.03
C LEU A 9 4.89 -49.77 -47.39
N LEU A 10 4.28 -50.12 -48.52
CA LEU A 10 2.97 -49.56 -48.92
C LEU A 10 1.83 -50.09 -48.05
N THR A 11 1.87 -51.35 -47.57
CA THR A 11 0.87 -51.88 -46.65
C THR A 11 1.01 -51.29 -45.23
N ILE A 12 2.22 -51.00 -44.75
CA ILE A 12 2.45 -50.31 -43.49
C ILE A 12 2.00 -48.86 -43.58
N LEU A 13 2.23 -48.17 -44.68
CA LEU A 13 1.77 -46.82 -44.90
C LEU A 13 0.21 -46.73 -45.03
N ALA A 14 -0.43 -47.74 -45.61
CA ALA A 14 -1.89 -47.82 -45.67
C ALA A 14 -2.53 -48.13 -44.32
N LEU A 15 -1.86 -48.91 -43.43
CA LEU A 15 -2.33 -49.14 -42.07
C LEU A 15 -2.11 -47.95 -41.15
N LEU A 16 -1.17 -47.06 -41.44
CA LEU A 16 -1.02 -45.77 -40.75
C LEU A 16 -2.03 -44.71 -41.18
N LEU A 17 -2.65 -44.84 -42.33
CA LEU A 17 -3.70 -43.93 -42.86
C LEU A 17 -5.14 -44.38 -42.50
N CYS A 18 -5.35 -45.59 -41.98
CA CYS A 18 -6.65 -46.06 -41.52
C CYS A 18 -6.86 -45.97 -40.01
N SER A 19 -5.94 -45.32 -39.27
CA SER A 19 -6.11 -44.96 -37.87
C SER A 19 -6.61 -43.51 -37.72
N CYS A 20 -7.50 -43.05 -38.62
CA CYS A 20 -8.43 -41.99 -38.29
C CYS A 20 -9.61 -42.65 -37.57
N GLY A 21 -9.37 -43.05 -36.34
CA GLY A 21 -10.44 -43.20 -35.38
C GLY A 21 -11.11 -41.84 -35.20
N GLU A 22 -12.41 -41.81 -35.19
CA GLU A 22 -13.20 -40.67 -34.75
C GLU A 22 -12.51 -40.07 -33.50
N SER A 23 -11.87 -38.92 -33.69
CA SER A 23 -11.54 -38.08 -32.56
C SER A 23 -12.89 -37.67 -31.99
N ASP A 24 -13.22 -38.22 -30.82
CA ASP A 24 -14.14 -37.55 -29.94
C ASP A 24 -13.69 -36.09 -29.86
N GLU A 25 -14.32 -35.22 -30.61
CA GLU A 25 -14.31 -33.77 -30.44
C GLU A 25 -15.11 -33.37 -29.20
N SER A 26 -15.25 -34.29 -28.22
CA SER A 26 -15.78 -33.99 -26.90
C SER A 26 -14.62 -33.73 -25.95
N ASN A 27 -14.45 -32.42 -25.60
CA ASN A 27 -13.74 -31.96 -24.41
C ASN A 27 -12.20 -31.97 -24.46
N LEU A 28 -11.60 -31.26 -25.39
CA LEU A 28 -10.44 -30.46 -25.18
C LEU A 28 -10.82 -28.97 -25.29
N ALA A 29 -11.84 -28.55 -24.53
CA ALA A 29 -11.88 -27.21 -24.03
C ALA A 29 -10.63 -27.14 -23.15
N LEU A 30 -9.52 -26.64 -23.68
CA LEU A 30 -8.40 -26.15 -22.89
C LEU A 30 -9.05 -25.28 -21.81
N ASP A 31 -8.91 -25.72 -20.56
CA ASP A 31 -9.40 -25.00 -19.38
C ASP A 31 -8.62 -23.69 -19.38
N LYS A 32 -9.12 -22.70 -20.13
CA LYS A 32 -8.44 -21.42 -20.37
C LYS A 32 -8.60 -20.62 -19.10
N THR A 33 -7.60 -20.71 -18.23
CA THR A 33 -7.53 -19.85 -17.06
C THR A 33 -7.45 -18.39 -17.51
N ILE A 34 -8.38 -17.58 -17.04
CA ILE A 34 -8.38 -16.13 -17.24
C ILE A 34 -7.68 -15.50 -16.03
N THR A 35 -6.72 -14.63 -16.28
CA THR A 35 -6.05 -13.88 -15.22
C THR A 35 -6.70 -12.51 -15.06
N LEU A 36 -7.15 -12.19 -13.84
CA LEU A 36 -7.59 -10.87 -13.42
C LEU A 36 -6.44 -10.18 -12.68
N ASN A 37 -5.98 -9.04 -13.17
CA ASN A 37 -4.90 -8.28 -12.52
C ASN A 37 -5.48 -7.18 -11.64
N VAL A 38 -5.32 -7.32 -10.32
CA VAL A 38 -5.75 -6.37 -9.29
C VAL A 38 -4.52 -5.66 -8.71
N TYR A 39 -4.60 -4.35 -8.56
CA TYR A 39 -3.54 -3.52 -8.00
C TYR A 39 -4.11 -2.66 -6.87
N ASN A 40 -3.74 -2.96 -5.65
CA ASN A 40 -4.30 -2.39 -4.43
C ASN A 40 -3.19 -1.91 -3.48
N TRP A 41 -3.56 -1.39 -2.34
CA TRP A 41 -2.66 -1.07 -1.22
C TRP A 41 -2.10 -2.35 -0.58
N GLY A 42 -1.00 -2.23 0.17
CA GLY A 42 -0.53 -3.26 1.09
C GLY A 42 -1.49 -3.42 2.26
N GLU A 43 -1.52 -4.61 2.88
CA GLU A 43 -2.37 -4.92 4.06
C GLU A 43 -3.85 -4.49 3.90
N TYR A 44 -4.44 -4.64 2.72
CA TYR A 44 -5.71 -4.01 2.36
C TYR A 44 -6.72 -4.94 1.71
N ILE A 45 -6.64 -6.23 2.03
CA ILE A 45 -7.57 -7.27 1.60
C ILE A 45 -7.47 -8.49 2.53
N SER A 46 -8.58 -9.15 2.82
CA SER A 46 -8.57 -10.41 3.55
C SER A 46 -7.98 -11.50 2.68
N ASP A 47 -6.82 -12.01 3.04
CA ASP A 47 -6.07 -13.08 2.36
C ASP A 47 -5.72 -14.25 3.29
N GLU A 48 -6.32 -14.29 4.48
CA GLU A 48 -6.18 -15.33 5.47
C GLU A 48 -7.51 -16.02 5.76
N ASP A 49 -7.46 -17.32 6.08
CA ASP A 49 -8.61 -18.10 6.53
C ASP A 49 -8.55 -18.23 8.06
N ASP A 50 -9.42 -17.49 8.76
CA ASP A 50 -9.63 -17.59 10.20
C ASP A 50 -11.12 -17.47 10.53
N GLU A 51 -11.78 -18.62 10.65
CA GLU A 51 -13.21 -18.68 10.94
C GLU A 51 -13.56 -18.07 12.32
N GLU A 52 -12.63 -18.12 13.29
CA GLU A 52 -12.84 -17.55 14.63
C GLU A 52 -12.91 -16.01 14.56
N CYS A 53 -12.11 -15.41 13.71
CA CYS A 53 -12.09 -13.95 13.46
C CYS A 53 -13.05 -13.51 12.35
N GLY A 54 -13.75 -14.44 11.70
CA GLY A 54 -14.69 -14.14 10.60
C GLY A 54 -14.00 -13.84 9.27
N LEU A 55 -12.78 -14.36 9.06
CA LEU A 55 -11.93 -14.08 7.91
C LEU A 55 -11.90 -15.26 6.94
N PHE A 56 -11.74 -14.95 5.66
CA PHE A 56 -11.38 -15.90 4.62
C PHE A 56 -10.63 -15.20 3.47
N ASP A 57 -9.86 -15.95 2.69
CA ASP A 57 -9.21 -15.40 1.49
C ASP A 57 -10.27 -15.05 0.42
N VAL A 58 -10.57 -13.75 0.31
CA VAL A 58 -11.62 -13.26 -0.61
C VAL A 58 -11.24 -13.41 -2.08
N ASN A 59 -9.95 -13.45 -2.42
CA ASN A 59 -9.50 -13.71 -3.78
C ASN A 59 -9.73 -15.17 -4.15
N ALA A 60 -9.37 -16.10 -3.28
CA ALA A 60 -9.65 -17.52 -3.46
C ALA A 60 -11.16 -17.77 -3.50
N GLY A 61 -11.93 -17.14 -2.63
CA GLY A 61 -13.40 -17.20 -2.63
C GLY A 61 -14.00 -16.68 -3.95
N PHE A 62 -13.48 -15.61 -4.53
CA PHE A 62 -13.91 -15.13 -5.84
C PHE A 62 -13.58 -16.13 -6.98
N GLU A 63 -12.39 -16.73 -6.97
CA GLU A 63 -11.99 -17.73 -7.95
C GLU A 63 -12.95 -18.92 -7.93
N GLU A 64 -13.33 -19.41 -6.74
CA GLU A 64 -14.29 -20.50 -6.57
C GLU A 64 -15.70 -20.08 -7.01
N TYR A 65 -16.22 -18.95 -6.51
CA TYR A 65 -17.51 -18.38 -6.92
C TYR A 65 -17.64 -18.27 -8.44
N TYR A 66 -16.61 -17.73 -9.12
CA TYR A 66 -16.67 -17.55 -10.57
C TYR A 66 -16.68 -18.87 -11.32
N LYS A 67 -15.90 -19.84 -10.85
CA LYS A 67 -15.84 -21.19 -11.39
C LYS A 67 -17.18 -21.93 -11.21
N GLU A 68 -17.81 -21.83 -10.05
CA GLU A 68 -19.12 -22.44 -9.78
C GLU A 68 -20.21 -21.80 -10.65
N LYS A 69 -20.22 -20.47 -10.77
CA LYS A 69 -21.23 -19.71 -11.48
C LYS A 69 -21.15 -19.87 -12.99
N TYR A 70 -19.94 -19.88 -13.54
CA TYR A 70 -19.70 -19.80 -14.97
C TYR A 70 -18.96 -21.01 -15.57
N GLY A 71 -18.46 -21.94 -14.77
CA GLY A 71 -17.66 -23.08 -15.21
C GLY A 71 -16.29 -22.68 -15.80
N VAL A 72 -15.80 -21.48 -15.51
CA VAL A 72 -14.55 -20.91 -16.04
C VAL A 72 -13.57 -20.71 -14.91
N THR A 73 -12.34 -21.20 -15.10
CA THR A 73 -11.27 -21.00 -14.11
C THR A 73 -10.70 -19.59 -14.25
N VAL A 74 -10.72 -18.83 -13.15
CA VAL A 74 -10.07 -17.53 -13.02
C VAL A 74 -8.92 -17.64 -12.05
N LYS A 75 -7.88 -16.83 -12.24
CA LYS A 75 -6.80 -16.60 -11.28
C LYS A 75 -6.66 -15.12 -11.02
N VAL A 76 -6.82 -14.71 -9.79
CA VAL A 76 -6.56 -13.34 -9.36
C VAL A 76 -5.05 -13.16 -9.18
N ASN A 77 -4.47 -12.26 -9.97
CA ASN A 77 -3.08 -11.82 -9.84
C ASN A 77 -3.08 -10.51 -9.07
N TYR A 78 -2.97 -10.61 -7.74
CA TYR A 78 -2.99 -9.50 -6.82
C TYR A 78 -1.58 -8.92 -6.63
N SER A 79 -1.45 -7.61 -6.68
CA SER A 79 -0.21 -6.90 -6.45
C SER A 79 -0.47 -5.59 -5.72
N THR A 80 0.54 -5.07 -5.02
CA THR A 80 0.37 -3.93 -4.13
C THR A 80 1.23 -2.73 -4.52
N TYR A 81 0.81 -1.54 -4.06
CA TYR A 81 1.54 -0.29 -4.16
C TYR A 81 1.57 0.43 -2.81
N ALA A 82 2.58 1.27 -2.62
CA ALA A 82 2.78 1.99 -1.36
C ALA A 82 2.16 3.40 -1.34
N THR A 83 1.95 4.02 -2.52
CA THR A 83 1.35 5.36 -2.65
C THR A 83 0.48 5.47 -3.90
N ASN A 84 -0.52 6.36 -3.87
CA ASN A 84 -1.33 6.70 -5.05
C ASN A 84 -0.46 7.17 -6.23
N GLU A 85 0.61 7.90 -5.95
CA GLU A 85 1.54 8.43 -6.93
C GLU A 85 2.32 7.30 -7.63
N ASP A 86 2.78 6.29 -6.89
CA ASP A 86 3.44 5.10 -7.44
C ASP A 86 2.49 4.30 -8.33
N MET A 87 1.26 4.09 -7.87
CA MET A 87 0.20 3.44 -8.64
C MET A 87 -0.06 4.19 -9.94
N TYR A 88 -0.27 5.52 -9.87
CA TYR A 88 -0.53 6.36 -11.04
C TYR A 88 0.64 6.35 -12.03
N ALA A 89 1.88 6.48 -11.55
CA ALA A 89 3.09 6.40 -12.36
C ALA A 89 3.22 5.03 -13.05
N LYS A 90 2.87 3.96 -12.35
CA LYS A 90 2.88 2.60 -12.90
C LYS A 90 1.87 2.43 -14.02
N LEU A 91 0.63 2.93 -13.85
CA LEU A 91 -0.42 2.86 -14.87
C LEU A 91 -0.06 3.66 -16.12
N THR A 92 0.60 4.81 -15.96
CA THR A 92 0.97 5.69 -17.09
C THR A 92 2.21 5.24 -17.85
N ASN A 93 3.17 4.60 -17.19
CA ASN A 93 4.49 4.29 -17.74
C ASN A 93 4.73 2.78 -18.00
N SER A 94 3.81 1.92 -17.63
CA SER A 94 4.00 0.47 -17.70
C SER A 94 3.35 -0.15 -18.93
N ALA A 95 3.99 -1.21 -19.46
CA ALA A 95 3.36 -2.13 -20.41
C ALA A 95 2.40 -3.12 -19.73
N VAL A 96 2.36 -3.14 -18.38
CA VAL A 96 1.45 -3.99 -17.61
C VAL A 96 0.06 -3.36 -17.59
N SER A 97 -0.95 -4.14 -17.90
CA SER A 97 -2.35 -3.74 -17.82
C SER A 97 -2.96 -4.31 -16.55
N TYR A 98 -3.53 -3.45 -15.74
CA TYR A 98 -4.35 -3.83 -14.60
C TYR A 98 -5.82 -3.80 -14.99
N ASP A 99 -6.62 -4.69 -14.40
CA ASP A 99 -8.06 -4.77 -14.63
C ASP A 99 -8.83 -4.00 -13.56
N ILE A 100 -8.29 -3.92 -12.35
CA ILE A 100 -8.86 -3.19 -11.22
C ILE A 100 -7.75 -2.45 -10.48
N VAL A 101 -8.06 -1.24 -10.02
CA VAL A 101 -7.25 -0.45 -9.08
C VAL A 101 -8.15 0.15 -8.00
N ILE A 102 -7.62 0.39 -6.80
CA ILE A 102 -8.39 0.90 -5.65
C ILE A 102 -7.71 2.16 -5.09
N PRO A 103 -7.71 3.29 -5.81
CA PRO A 103 -7.13 4.54 -5.36
C PRO A 103 -8.04 5.31 -4.40
N SER A 104 -7.46 6.31 -3.73
CA SER A 104 -8.19 7.27 -2.93
C SER A 104 -8.83 8.37 -3.78
N ASP A 105 -9.80 9.05 -3.23
CA ASP A 105 -10.66 10.08 -3.79
C ASP A 105 -9.94 11.11 -4.70
N TYR A 106 -8.92 11.80 -4.19
CA TYR A 106 -8.17 12.80 -4.97
C TYR A 106 -7.45 12.21 -6.18
N MET A 107 -6.99 10.96 -6.07
CA MET A 107 -6.35 10.27 -7.18
C MET A 107 -7.38 9.78 -8.19
N ILE A 108 -8.55 9.35 -7.73
CA ILE A 108 -9.69 9.03 -8.59
C ILE A 108 -10.07 10.27 -9.42
N GLN A 109 -10.23 11.43 -8.77
CA GLN A 109 -10.52 12.68 -9.47
C GLN A 109 -9.48 12.95 -10.57
N LYS A 110 -8.19 12.84 -10.24
CA LYS A 110 -7.10 12.98 -11.21
C LYS A 110 -7.20 12.00 -12.36
N MET A 111 -7.52 10.73 -12.09
CA MET A 111 -7.65 9.70 -13.12
C MET A 111 -8.85 9.95 -14.03
N ILE A 112 -9.97 10.44 -13.50
CA ILE A 112 -11.15 10.85 -14.29
C ILE A 112 -10.80 12.03 -15.21
N GLU A 113 -10.17 13.08 -14.67
CA GLU A 113 -9.75 14.26 -15.44
C GLU A 113 -8.77 13.91 -16.57
N ASN A 114 -7.93 12.89 -16.37
CA ASN A 114 -6.97 12.41 -17.39
C ASN A 114 -7.54 11.29 -18.27
N ASP A 115 -8.85 11.04 -18.23
CA ASP A 115 -9.56 10.07 -19.08
C ASP A 115 -8.98 8.64 -18.97
N MET A 116 -8.59 8.22 -17.77
CA MET A 116 -7.92 6.93 -17.51
C MET A 116 -8.87 5.80 -17.11
N LEU A 117 -10.12 6.09 -16.75
CA LEU A 117 -11.07 5.11 -16.22
C LEU A 117 -12.15 4.75 -17.22
N LEU A 118 -12.61 3.49 -17.20
CA LEU A 118 -13.79 3.04 -17.90
C LEU A 118 -15.04 3.37 -17.07
N PRO A 119 -16.11 3.89 -17.70
CA PRO A 119 -17.41 3.95 -17.06
C PRO A 119 -17.89 2.56 -16.63
N LEU A 120 -18.43 2.46 -15.42
CA LEU A 120 -18.98 1.23 -14.88
C LEU A 120 -20.37 0.95 -15.42
N ASP A 121 -20.65 -0.33 -15.67
CA ASP A 121 -21.99 -0.82 -15.98
C ASP A 121 -22.67 -1.30 -14.69
N TYR A 122 -23.40 -0.41 -14.04
CA TYR A 122 -24.08 -0.68 -12.77
C TYR A 122 -25.18 -1.77 -12.90
N SER A 123 -25.63 -2.11 -14.10
CA SER A 123 -26.55 -3.23 -14.30
C SER A 123 -25.91 -4.59 -13.94
N LYS A 124 -24.58 -4.65 -13.94
CA LYS A 124 -23.78 -5.83 -13.54
C LYS A 124 -23.45 -5.85 -12.06
N LEU A 125 -23.60 -4.73 -11.38
CA LEU A 125 -23.27 -4.55 -9.97
C LEU A 125 -24.52 -4.74 -9.09
N THR A 126 -25.04 -5.96 -9.06
CA THR A 126 -26.31 -6.29 -8.36
C THR A 126 -26.24 -6.03 -6.87
N ASN A 127 -25.04 -6.07 -6.27
CA ASN A 127 -24.78 -5.77 -4.86
C ASN A 127 -24.58 -4.27 -4.58
N TYR A 128 -24.56 -3.39 -5.60
CA TYR A 128 -24.35 -1.94 -5.42
C TYR A 128 -25.41 -1.30 -4.52
N GLY A 129 -26.60 -1.90 -4.43
CA GLY A 129 -27.64 -1.48 -3.49
C GLY A 129 -27.25 -1.57 -2.01
N ASN A 130 -26.21 -2.34 -1.68
CA ASN A 130 -25.66 -2.45 -0.32
C ASN A 130 -24.82 -1.23 0.08
N ILE A 131 -24.27 -0.49 -0.89
CA ILE A 131 -23.51 0.74 -0.61
C ILE A 131 -24.48 1.80 -0.07
N SER A 132 -24.09 2.45 1.03
CA SER A 132 -24.87 3.56 1.60
C SER A 132 -24.96 4.72 0.64
N ASP A 133 -26.08 5.44 0.68
CA ASP A 133 -26.32 6.60 -0.20
C ASP A 133 -25.34 7.76 0.10
N ASP A 134 -24.78 7.79 1.31
CA ASP A 134 -23.79 8.81 1.72
C ASP A 134 -22.43 8.66 1.04
N PHE A 135 -22.16 7.48 0.51
CA PHE A 135 -20.95 7.18 -0.28
C PHE A 135 -21.20 7.17 -1.79
N LYS A 136 -22.34 7.70 -2.23
CA LYS A 136 -22.71 7.87 -3.63
C LYS A 136 -22.70 9.34 -4.02
N ASN A 137 -22.38 9.62 -5.28
CA ASN A 137 -22.33 10.98 -5.84
C ASN A 137 -21.32 11.90 -5.10
N LEU A 138 -20.20 11.32 -4.65
CA LEU A 138 -19.15 12.08 -3.99
C LEU A 138 -18.47 13.04 -4.97
N ASP A 139 -17.87 14.12 -4.45
CA ASP A 139 -17.31 15.21 -5.25
C ASP A 139 -16.32 14.76 -6.34
N TYR A 140 -15.59 13.69 -6.11
CA TYR A 140 -14.65 13.14 -7.09
C TYR A 140 -15.32 12.35 -8.23
N ASP A 141 -16.54 11.83 -8.04
CA ASP A 141 -17.34 11.12 -9.06
C ASP A 141 -18.85 11.43 -8.88
N PRO A 142 -19.28 12.68 -9.14
CA PRO A 142 -20.62 13.14 -8.76
C PRO A 142 -21.77 12.48 -9.54
N GLU A 143 -21.46 11.76 -10.62
CA GLU A 143 -22.44 10.99 -11.40
C GLU A 143 -22.39 9.49 -11.07
N ASN A 144 -21.57 9.03 -10.12
CA ASN A 144 -21.28 7.63 -9.85
C ASN A 144 -20.96 6.85 -11.13
N LYS A 145 -20.09 7.38 -11.95
CA LYS A 145 -19.84 6.81 -13.27
C LYS A 145 -18.67 5.85 -13.33
N PHE A 146 -17.72 6.02 -12.44
CA PHE A 146 -16.41 5.37 -12.54
C PHE A 146 -16.03 4.54 -11.32
N THR A 147 -16.74 4.66 -10.19
CA THR A 147 -16.27 4.17 -8.89
C THR A 147 -17.31 3.36 -8.13
N VAL A 148 -16.82 2.39 -7.37
CA VAL A 148 -17.60 1.73 -6.30
C VAL A 148 -16.80 1.86 -5.00
N PRO A 149 -17.32 2.54 -3.97
CA PRO A 149 -16.63 2.68 -2.68
C PRO A 149 -16.26 1.33 -2.07
N TYR A 150 -15.05 1.25 -1.56
CA TYR A 150 -14.48 0.05 -0.94
C TYR A 150 -14.37 0.20 0.56
N THR A 151 -13.66 1.21 1.03
CA THR A 151 -13.46 1.56 2.42
C THR A 151 -13.44 3.07 2.59
N TYR A 152 -13.56 3.53 3.83
CA TYR A 152 -13.30 4.91 4.18
C TYR A 152 -12.63 5.01 5.55
N GLY A 153 -12.03 6.14 5.84
CA GLY A 153 -11.36 6.36 7.11
C GLY A 153 -10.86 7.77 7.31
N MET A 154 -10.18 7.95 8.42
CA MET A 154 -9.61 9.24 8.83
C MET A 154 -8.23 9.01 9.42
N LEU A 155 -7.42 10.08 9.41
CA LEU A 155 -6.12 10.12 10.06
C LEU A 155 -6.28 10.52 11.52
N GLY A 156 -5.38 10.03 12.36
CA GLY A 156 -5.26 10.48 13.74
C GLY A 156 -3.84 10.29 14.25
N ILE A 157 -3.68 10.39 15.56
CA ILE A 157 -2.41 10.14 16.21
C ILE A 157 -2.50 8.85 17.00
N ILE A 158 -1.58 7.92 16.68
CA ILE A 158 -1.33 6.70 17.45
C ILE A 158 -0.20 7.01 18.43
N TYR A 159 -0.40 6.65 19.69
CA TYR A 159 0.64 6.78 20.72
C TYR A 159 0.71 5.56 21.62
N ASN A 160 1.89 5.32 22.19
CA ASN A 160 2.07 4.25 23.16
C ASN A 160 1.92 4.80 24.58
N SER A 161 0.88 4.41 25.30
CA SER A 161 0.50 4.92 26.63
C SER A 161 1.47 4.51 27.74
N GLU A 162 2.38 3.56 27.49
CA GLU A 162 3.48 3.28 28.42
C GLU A 162 4.44 4.48 28.53
N PHE A 163 4.69 5.19 27.40
CA PHE A 163 5.69 6.25 27.30
C PHE A 163 5.10 7.66 27.17
N VAL A 164 3.90 7.79 26.58
CA VAL A 164 3.21 9.07 26.37
C VAL A 164 1.99 9.10 27.27
N LYS A 165 1.89 10.12 28.12
CA LYS A 165 0.80 10.26 29.10
C LYS A 165 -0.23 11.28 28.63
N ASP A 166 -1.42 11.22 29.21
CA ASP A 166 -2.50 12.15 28.88
C ASP A 166 -2.08 13.60 29.15
N GLU A 167 -1.24 13.85 30.17
CA GLU A 167 -0.70 15.16 30.46
C GLU A 167 0.17 15.70 29.32
N ASP A 168 0.98 14.83 28.67
CA ASP A 168 1.79 15.22 27.51
C ASP A 168 0.89 15.61 26.33
N ILE A 169 -0.24 14.92 26.16
CA ILE A 169 -1.20 15.20 25.08
C ILE A 169 -2.00 16.47 25.39
N ASP A 170 -2.39 16.67 26.67
CA ASP A 170 -3.10 17.86 27.15
C ASP A 170 -2.30 19.14 26.90
N GLU A 171 -0.97 19.12 27.03
CA GLU A 171 -0.09 20.24 26.71
C GLU A 171 -0.21 20.70 25.25
N HIS A 172 -0.60 19.78 24.36
CA HIS A 172 -0.87 20.02 22.93
C HIS A 172 -2.37 20.12 22.61
N ASN A 173 -3.22 20.22 23.63
CA ASN A 173 -4.69 20.33 23.47
C ASN A 173 -5.30 19.18 22.63
N TRP A 174 -4.76 17.97 22.76
CA TRP A 174 -5.15 16.81 21.93
C TRP A 174 -5.05 17.07 20.44
N GLY A 175 -4.09 17.89 20.03
CA GLY A 175 -3.91 18.32 18.65
C GLY A 175 -2.70 17.66 17.96
N TRP A 176 -2.47 18.08 16.72
CA TRP A 176 -1.32 17.65 15.92
C TRP A 176 0.04 18.07 16.52
N GLY A 177 0.03 19.05 17.46
CA GLY A 177 1.22 19.56 18.10
C GLY A 177 2.10 18.51 18.75
N LEU A 178 1.54 17.40 19.23
CA LEU A 178 2.28 16.27 19.83
C LEU A 178 3.36 15.71 18.88
N LEU A 179 3.16 15.79 17.57
CA LEU A 179 4.16 15.34 16.59
C LEU A 179 5.40 16.27 16.50
N TRP A 180 5.39 17.41 17.20
CA TRP A 180 6.50 18.37 17.28
C TRP A 180 7.09 18.47 18.68
N ASP A 181 6.72 17.57 19.58
CA ASP A 181 7.23 17.59 20.94
C ASP A 181 8.66 17.04 21.00
N GLU A 182 9.62 17.91 21.34
CA GLU A 182 11.03 17.58 21.46
C GLU A 182 11.32 16.54 22.58
N GLN A 183 10.43 16.39 23.57
CA GLN A 183 10.54 15.37 24.62
C GLN A 183 10.63 13.97 24.02
N PHE A 184 9.95 13.74 22.90
CA PHE A 184 9.91 12.44 22.22
C PHE A 184 10.86 12.36 21.01
N ALA A 185 11.90 13.20 20.96
CA ALA A 185 12.84 13.20 19.85
C ALA A 185 13.43 11.81 19.57
N GLY A 186 13.42 11.38 18.31
CA GLY A 186 13.84 10.05 17.86
C GLY A 186 12.81 8.94 18.12
N LYS A 187 11.59 9.30 18.59
CA LYS A 187 10.49 8.38 18.87
C LYS A 187 9.21 8.73 18.13
N ILE A 188 9.23 9.77 17.31
CA ILE A 188 8.12 10.23 16.48
C ILE A 188 8.34 9.74 15.06
N LEU A 189 7.29 9.22 14.43
CA LEU A 189 7.25 8.89 13.02
C LEU A 189 6.47 9.96 12.23
N GLN A 190 6.67 9.99 10.92
CA GLN A 190 5.88 10.81 10.00
C GLN A 190 5.61 10.00 8.72
N PHE A 191 4.54 10.33 8.01
CA PHE A 191 4.20 9.74 6.72
C PHE A 191 5.33 9.89 5.69
N ASN A 192 5.58 8.85 4.91
CA ASN A 192 6.47 8.88 3.76
C ASN A 192 5.75 9.20 2.44
N ASN A 193 4.71 10.00 2.51
CA ASN A 193 4.04 10.58 1.36
C ASN A 193 3.80 12.08 1.57
N PRO A 194 3.82 12.91 0.51
CA PRO A 194 3.73 14.36 0.66
C PRO A 194 2.36 14.82 1.15
N ARG A 195 1.27 14.21 0.71
CA ARG A 195 -0.09 14.68 1.03
C ARG A 195 -0.36 14.61 2.53
N ASP A 196 -0.18 13.45 3.13
CA ASP A 196 -0.46 13.25 4.55
C ASP A 196 0.57 13.95 5.43
N ALA A 197 1.86 13.94 5.05
CA ALA A 197 2.88 14.65 5.80
C ALA A 197 2.60 16.16 5.85
N PHE A 198 2.30 16.80 4.71
CA PHE A 198 1.93 18.21 4.68
C PHE A 198 0.63 18.49 5.44
N ALA A 199 -0.37 17.60 5.33
CA ALA A 199 -1.64 17.77 6.03
C ALA A 199 -1.47 17.89 7.54
N THR A 200 -0.62 17.07 8.17
CA THR A 200 -0.36 17.18 9.63
C THR A 200 0.15 18.57 10.03
N ALA A 201 1.05 19.15 9.23
CA ALA A 201 1.56 20.50 9.46
C ALA A 201 0.52 21.59 9.16
N MET A 202 -0.29 21.39 8.12
CA MET A 202 -1.34 22.33 7.73
C MET A 202 -2.46 22.41 8.77
N PHE A 203 -2.96 21.25 9.24
CA PHE A 203 -3.94 21.22 10.33
C PHE A 203 -3.41 21.87 11.60
N LYS A 204 -2.17 21.52 12.01
CA LYS A 204 -1.50 22.16 13.15
C LYS A 204 -1.44 23.69 13.00
N GLY A 205 -1.18 24.18 11.80
CA GLY A 205 -1.07 25.61 11.48
C GLY A 205 -2.41 26.30 11.18
N GLY A 206 -3.53 25.56 11.15
CA GLY A 206 -4.83 26.08 10.72
C GLY A 206 -4.84 26.51 9.24
N LEU A 207 -4.07 25.83 8.41
CA LEU A 207 -3.95 26.08 6.97
C LEU A 207 -4.93 25.17 6.20
N ASP A 208 -5.40 25.67 5.06
CA ASP A 208 -6.27 24.92 4.15
C ASP A 208 -5.50 23.82 3.42
N ILE A 209 -5.77 22.53 3.74
CA ILE A 209 -5.14 21.37 3.10
C ILE A 209 -5.45 21.26 1.60
N ASN A 210 -6.45 21.98 1.14
CA ASN A 210 -6.90 22.04 -0.23
C ASN A 210 -6.50 23.35 -0.94
N SER A 211 -5.56 24.10 -0.39
CA SER A 211 -5.10 25.36 -0.96
C SER A 211 -4.43 25.19 -2.33
N ASP A 212 -4.81 26.05 -3.28
CA ASP A 212 -4.16 26.17 -4.59
C ASP A 212 -3.07 27.28 -4.58
N LYS A 213 -2.68 27.78 -3.40
CA LYS A 213 -1.67 28.82 -3.23
C LYS A 213 -0.34 28.21 -2.82
N PRO A 214 0.72 28.35 -3.63
CA PRO A 214 2.05 27.81 -3.33
C PRO A 214 2.58 28.24 -1.96
N GLU A 215 2.34 29.48 -1.54
CA GLU A 215 2.81 30.04 -0.27
C GLU A 215 2.25 29.33 0.97
N VAL A 216 1.06 28.72 0.88
CA VAL A 216 0.47 27.93 1.97
C VAL A 216 1.25 26.63 2.17
N TRP A 217 1.67 26.01 1.09
CA TRP A 217 2.52 24.81 1.14
C TRP A 217 3.94 25.11 1.60
N GLU A 218 4.46 26.28 1.24
CA GLU A 218 5.77 26.76 1.73
C GLU A 218 5.73 26.99 3.26
N GLU A 219 4.64 27.54 3.80
CA GLU A 219 4.45 27.70 5.24
C GLU A 219 4.40 26.34 5.96
N ALA A 220 3.66 25.37 5.44
CA ALA A 220 3.62 24.02 5.97
C ALA A 220 5.00 23.33 5.87
N LEU A 221 5.78 23.58 4.82
CA LEU A 221 7.15 23.08 4.70
C LEU A 221 8.04 23.57 5.87
N GLU A 222 7.94 24.85 6.23
CA GLU A 222 8.73 25.39 7.35
C GLU A 222 8.40 24.70 8.68
N GLU A 223 7.14 24.30 8.89
CA GLU A 223 6.76 23.48 10.05
C GLU A 223 7.36 22.07 9.96
N LEU A 224 7.30 21.41 8.80
CA LEU A 224 7.92 20.10 8.61
C LEU A 224 9.44 20.11 8.77
N LYS A 225 10.10 21.21 8.39
CA LYS A 225 11.56 21.40 8.63
C LYS A 225 11.88 21.47 10.11
N LYS A 226 11.00 22.08 10.93
CA LYS A 226 11.16 22.10 12.40
C LYS A 226 10.98 20.72 12.99
N GLN A 227 10.06 19.91 12.47
CA GLN A 227 9.80 18.56 12.91
C GLN A 227 10.92 17.58 12.53
N LYS A 228 11.49 17.70 11.35
CA LYS A 228 12.45 16.74 10.79
C LYS A 228 13.58 16.32 11.73
N PRO A 229 14.25 17.23 12.49
CA PRO A 229 15.34 16.84 13.39
C PRO A 229 14.95 15.92 14.53
N ILE A 230 13.69 15.92 14.95
CA ILE A 230 13.17 15.11 16.06
C ILE A 230 12.52 13.81 15.60
N LEU A 231 12.31 13.61 14.31
CA LEU A 231 11.74 12.38 13.80
C LEU A 231 12.69 11.19 13.93
N GLN A 232 12.15 10.02 14.22
CA GLN A 232 12.83 8.75 14.01
C GLN A 232 12.96 8.46 12.51
N GLY A 233 11.94 8.78 11.72
CA GLY A 233 11.92 8.61 10.28
C GLY A 233 10.57 8.82 9.64
N TYR A 234 10.57 8.75 8.33
CA TYR A 234 9.39 8.71 7.49
C TYR A 234 9.04 7.25 7.17
N VAL A 235 7.77 6.88 7.29
CA VAL A 235 7.30 5.50 7.16
C VAL A 235 6.04 5.40 6.30
N ASN A 236 5.84 4.24 5.71
CA ASN A 236 4.57 3.71 5.24
C ASN A 236 4.29 2.47 6.11
N ASP A 237 4.19 1.27 5.54
CA ASP A 237 3.86 0.03 6.27
C ASP A 237 4.91 -0.36 7.34
N GLU A 238 6.12 0.23 7.33
CA GLU A 238 7.09 0.02 8.41
C GLU A 238 6.59 0.48 9.78
N ILE A 239 5.53 1.31 9.84
CA ILE A 239 4.88 1.73 11.08
C ILE A 239 4.41 0.55 11.92
N PHE A 240 3.84 -0.49 11.29
CA PHE A 240 3.33 -1.67 11.98
C PHE A 240 4.38 -2.27 12.92
N ASN A 241 5.55 -2.58 12.39
CA ASN A 241 6.64 -3.14 13.21
C ASN A 241 7.17 -2.16 14.25
N LYS A 242 7.19 -0.86 13.96
CA LYS A 242 7.76 0.17 14.85
C LYS A 242 6.87 0.46 16.03
N MET A 243 5.56 0.56 15.81
CA MET A 243 4.59 0.84 16.87
C MET A 243 4.31 -0.42 17.71
N LYS A 244 4.05 -1.56 17.07
CA LYS A 244 3.86 -2.84 17.79
C LYS A 244 5.06 -3.19 18.68
N GLY A 245 6.27 -2.97 18.20
CA GLY A 245 7.51 -3.24 18.92
C GLY A 245 8.00 -2.11 19.85
N ALA A 246 7.22 -1.05 20.04
CA ALA A 246 7.56 0.13 20.85
C ALA A 246 8.93 0.75 20.52
N SER A 247 9.39 0.63 19.28
CA SER A 247 10.61 1.32 18.82
C SER A 247 10.35 2.80 18.54
N ALA A 248 9.11 3.15 18.17
CA ALA A 248 8.57 4.49 18.13
C ALA A 248 7.41 4.61 19.14
N TYR A 249 7.09 5.82 19.57
CA TYR A 249 6.08 6.07 20.59
C TYR A 249 4.89 6.86 20.05
N ILE A 250 5.08 7.65 19.01
CA ILE A 250 4.06 8.53 18.44
C ILE A 250 4.14 8.44 16.90
N ALA A 251 2.98 8.33 16.26
CA ALA A 251 2.88 8.33 14.81
C ALA A 251 1.53 8.93 14.38
N PRO A 252 1.48 9.75 13.32
CA PRO A 252 0.25 10.01 12.61
C PRO A 252 -0.04 8.81 11.72
N TYR A 253 -1.25 8.26 11.77
CA TYR A 253 -1.63 7.19 10.84
C TYR A 253 -3.15 7.03 10.76
N PHE A 254 -3.59 6.04 9.99
CA PHE A 254 -5.00 5.79 9.73
C PHE A 254 -5.66 5.01 10.88
N ALA A 255 -6.93 5.33 11.14
CA ALA A 255 -7.69 4.74 12.25
C ALA A 255 -7.83 3.21 12.15
N GLY A 256 -8.00 2.67 10.93
CA GLY A 256 -8.09 1.23 10.71
C GLY A 256 -6.78 0.51 11.04
N ASP A 257 -5.66 1.02 10.53
CA ASP A 257 -4.34 0.44 10.83
C ASP A 257 -4.02 0.51 12.33
N PHE A 258 -4.51 1.54 13.04
CA PHE A 258 -4.40 1.59 14.48
C PHE A 258 -5.06 0.37 15.14
N LEU A 259 -6.27 0.01 14.74
CA LEU A 259 -6.98 -1.13 15.32
C LEU A 259 -6.20 -2.43 15.13
N THR A 260 -5.69 -2.68 13.92
CA THR A 260 -4.88 -3.87 13.64
C THR A 260 -3.54 -3.88 14.39
N MET A 261 -2.93 -2.72 14.61
CA MET A 261 -1.71 -2.62 15.43
C MET A 261 -2.00 -2.81 16.92
N ALA A 262 -3.12 -2.29 17.41
CA ALA A 262 -3.51 -2.37 18.82
C ALA A 262 -3.89 -3.78 19.22
N ALA A 263 -4.41 -4.61 18.32
CA ALA A 263 -4.64 -6.02 18.56
C ALA A 263 -3.35 -6.79 18.96
N ASP A 264 -2.19 -6.32 18.49
CA ASP A 264 -0.88 -6.90 18.82
C ASP A 264 -0.13 -6.16 19.96
N ASN A 265 -0.58 -4.97 20.36
CA ASN A 265 0.06 -4.18 21.42
C ASN A 265 -0.98 -3.36 22.20
N ASP A 266 -1.36 -3.87 23.36
CA ASP A 266 -2.37 -3.30 24.26
C ASP A 266 -2.02 -1.91 24.84
N ASP A 267 -0.80 -1.42 24.66
CA ASP A 267 -0.38 -0.09 25.12
C ASP A 267 -0.66 1.00 24.09
N LEU A 268 -1.03 0.63 22.85
CA LEU A 268 -1.35 1.61 21.82
C LEU A 268 -2.70 2.26 22.08
N ARG A 269 -2.75 3.57 21.82
CA ARG A 269 -3.94 4.41 21.90
C ARG A 269 -4.03 5.29 20.67
N PHE A 270 -5.23 5.83 20.43
CA PHE A 270 -5.52 6.66 19.29
C PHE A 270 -6.41 7.83 19.67
N TYR A 271 -6.22 8.96 19.02
CA TYR A 271 -7.17 10.05 19.06
C TYR A 271 -7.21 10.82 17.74
N TYR A 272 -8.36 11.45 17.48
CA TYR A 272 -8.51 12.40 16.41
C TYR A 272 -8.11 13.80 16.89
N PRO A 273 -7.15 14.47 16.23
CA PRO A 273 -6.66 15.77 16.66
C PRO A 273 -7.73 16.86 16.65
N SER A 274 -7.68 17.75 17.65
CA SER A 274 -8.69 18.78 17.91
C SER A 274 -8.81 19.83 16.80
N GLU A 275 -7.73 20.06 16.03
CA GLU A 275 -7.76 20.99 14.88
C GLU A 275 -8.49 20.43 13.68
N GLY A 276 -8.74 19.13 13.67
CA GLY A 276 -9.35 18.41 12.53
C GLY A 276 -8.39 17.44 11.86
N THR A 277 -8.89 16.74 10.85
CA THR A 277 -8.12 15.70 10.16
C THR A 277 -8.61 15.47 8.73
N ASN A 278 -7.85 14.70 7.97
CA ASN A 278 -8.24 14.24 6.64
C ASN A 278 -9.22 13.07 6.73
N TYR A 279 -10.27 13.14 5.92
CA TYR A 279 -11.19 12.07 5.58
C TYR A 279 -10.91 11.58 4.17
N PHE A 280 -11.00 10.28 3.93
CA PHE A 280 -10.80 9.70 2.60
C PHE A 280 -11.77 8.58 2.31
N VAL A 281 -12.01 8.35 1.02
CA VAL A 281 -12.73 7.19 0.49
C VAL A 281 -11.88 6.53 -0.58
N ASP A 282 -11.59 5.25 -0.40
CA ASP A 282 -10.97 4.43 -1.42
C ASP A 282 -12.03 3.67 -2.20
N ALA A 283 -11.88 3.59 -3.51
CA ALA A 283 -12.90 2.99 -4.35
C ALA A 283 -12.32 2.13 -5.47
N PHE A 284 -13.06 1.07 -5.83
CA PHE A 284 -12.78 0.26 -7.01
C PHE A 284 -12.95 1.07 -8.28
N CYS A 285 -11.97 0.99 -9.15
CA CYS A 285 -11.96 1.59 -10.48
C CYS A 285 -11.49 0.58 -11.52
N ILE A 286 -12.01 0.67 -12.74
CA ILE A 286 -11.56 -0.11 -13.89
C ILE A 286 -10.75 0.80 -14.82
N PRO A 287 -9.41 0.61 -14.94
CA PRO A 287 -8.61 1.38 -15.89
C PRO A 287 -9.03 1.11 -17.34
N LYS A 288 -8.96 2.13 -18.21
CA LYS A 288 -9.22 1.97 -19.67
C LYS A 288 -8.32 0.93 -20.34
N THR A 289 -7.19 0.63 -19.75
CA THR A 289 -6.26 -0.39 -20.27
C THR A 289 -6.64 -1.81 -19.88
N SER A 290 -7.70 -2.01 -19.08
CA SER A 290 -8.17 -3.33 -18.67
C SER A 290 -8.39 -4.25 -19.88
N LYS A 291 -7.99 -5.50 -19.71
CA LYS A 291 -8.19 -6.56 -20.71
C LYS A 291 -9.43 -7.40 -20.44
N ASN A 292 -9.93 -7.34 -19.20
CA ASN A 292 -11.04 -8.16 -18.73
C ASN A 292 -12.11 -7.32 -18.00
N PRO A 293 -12.67 -6.26 -18.64
CA PRO A 293 -13.60 -5.35 -17.94
C PRO A 293 -14.87 -6.05 -17.43
N GLU A 294 -15.35 -7.09 -18.15
CA GLU A 294 -16.50 -7.87 -17.70
C GLU A 294 -16.20 -8.65 -16.42
N LEU A 295 -15.03 -9.30 -16.37
CA LEU A 295 -14.57 -10.01 -15.19
C LEU A 295 -14.29 -9.05 -14.02
N ALA A 296 -13.79 -7.85 -14.32
CA ALA A 296 -13.58 -6.80 -13.31
C ALA A 296 -14.91 -6.37 -12.66
N HIS A 297 -16.00 -6.22 -13.43
CA HIS A 297 -17.31 -5.94 -12.85
C HIS A 297 -17.81 -7.09 -11.94
N GLU A 298 -17.62 -8.34 -12.32
CA GLU A 298 -18.00 -9.48 -11.48
C GLU A 298 -17.18 -9.53 -10.18
N TYR A 299 -15.87 -9.22 -10.27
CA TYR A 299 -15.03 -9.12 -9.07
C TYR A 299 -15.50 -7.99 -8.15
N ILE A 300 -15.72 -6.79 -8.68
CA ILE A 300 -16.23 -5.66 -7.89
C ILE A 300 -17.58 -6.03 -7.25
N ASN A 301 -18.48 -6.64 -8.01
CA ASN A 301 -19.78 -7.06 -7.49
C ASN A 301 -19.66 -8.11 -6.38
N TYR A 302 -18.71 -9.04 -6.48
CA TYR A 302 -18.41 -10.01 -5.43
C TYR A 302 -17.83 -9.33 -4.19
N MET A 303 -16.85 -8.43 -4.35
CA MET A 303 -16.19 -7.72 -3.26
C MET A 303 -17.13 -6.85 -2.42
N ILE A 304 -18.23 -6.34 -3.01
CA ILE A 304 -19.28 -5.59 -2.30
C ILE A 304 -20.47 -6.48 -1.89
N SER A 305 -20.38 -7.80 -2.00
CA SER A 305 -21.31 -8.70 -1.30
C SER A 305 -21.14 -8.53 0.21
N VAL A 306 -22.17 -8.85 0.97
CA VAL A 306 -22.09 -8.72 2.44
C VAL A 306 -20.97 -9.60 3.00
N GLU A 307 -20.83 -10.82 2.50
CA GLU A 307 -19.84 -11.80 2.94
C GLU A 307 -18.40 -11.31 2.71
N ALA A 308 -18.03 -11.00 1.46
CA ALA A 308 -16.68 -10.55 1.13
C ALA A 308 -16.35 -9.17 1.74
N ALA A 309 -17.32 -8.25 1.76
CA ALA A 309 -17.14 -6.93 2.37
C ALA A 309 -16.99 -7.02 3.89
N THR A 310 -17.64 -7.97 4.57
CA THR A 310 -17.47 -8.22 6.01
C THR A 310 -16.06 -8.74 6.29
N ALA A 311 -15.60 -9.77 5.57
CA ALA A 311 -14.25 -10.31 5.75
C ALA A 311 -13.18 -9.24 5.54
N ASN A 312 -13.30 -8.43 4.47
CA ASN A 312 -12.38 -7.33 4.23
C ASN A 312 -12.41 -6.28 5.35
N ALA A 313 -13.59 -5.83 5.78
CA ALA A 313 -13.70 -4.83 6.84
C ALA A 313 -13.12 -5.32 8.17
N LEU A 314 -13.31 -6.60 8.50
CA LEU A 314 -12.75 -7.22 9.70
C LEU A 314 -11.23 -7.42 9.60
N TYR A 315 -10.72 -7.80 8.42
CA TYR A 315 -9.27 -8.00 8.25
C TYR A 315 -8.49 -6.69 8.30
N ILE A 316 -8.92 -5.71 7.49
CA ILE A 316 -8.20 -4.43 7.37
C ILE A 316 -8.51 -3.44 8.50
N GLY A 317 -9.54 -3.70 9.31
CA GLY A 317 -9.94 -2.84 10.42
C GLY A 317 -10.53 -1.48 9.99
N TYR A 318 -10.91 -1.29 8.73
CA TYR A 318 -11.43 -0.02 8.21
C TYR A 318 -12.95 0.01 8.17
N ALA A 319 -13.50 1.22 8.22
CA ALA A 319 -14.93 1.43 8.13
C ALA A 319 -15.45 1.05 6.73
N SER A 320 -16.58 0.33 6.73
CA SER A 320 -17.22 -0.14 5.50
C SER A 320 -18.27 0.84 5.01
N PRO A 321 -18.26 1.23 3.72
CA PRO A 321 -19.35 1.98 3.10
C PRO A 321 -20.59 1.11 2.79
N ASN A 322 -20.52 -0.19 3.05
CA ASN A 322 -21.58 -1.15 2.82
C ASN A 322 -22.53 -1.19 4.02
N LYS A 323 -23.72 -0.57 3.90
CA LYS A 323 -24.70 -0.48 4.98
C LYS A 323 -25.16 -1.85 5.49
N ALA A 324 -25.24 -2.85 4.61
CA ALA A 324 -25.68 -4.18 5.01
C ALA A 324 -24.62 -4.89 5.88
N VAL A 325 -23.33 -4.54 5.72
CA VAL A 325 -22.26 -4.97 6.64
C VAL A 325 -22.41 -4.24 7.97
N VAL A 326 -22.50 -2.91 7.94
CA VAL A 326 -22.57 -2.08 9.16
C VAL A 326 -23.81 -2.39 10.02
N GLU A 327 -24.94 -2.71 9.39
CA GLU A 327 -26.19 -3.09 10.06
C GLU A 327 -26.19 -4.56 10.55
N SER A 328 -25.19 -5.37 10.17
CA SER A 328 -25.09 -6.78 10.55
C SER A 328 -24.67 -6.95 12.01
N GLU A 329 -25.49 -7.63 12.83
CA GLU A 329 -25.11 -8.01 14.20
C GLU A 329 -23.80 -8.82 14.20
N TYR A 330 -23.63 -9.71 13.23
CA TYR A 330 -22.42 -10.53 13.09
C TYR A 330 -21.16 -9.63 12.91
N TYR A 331 -21.20 -8.65 12.01
CA TYR A 331 -20.06 -7.74 11.82
C TYR A 331 -19.76 -6.96 13.10
N GLN A 332 -20.79 -6.45 13.78
CA GLN A 332 -20.61 -5.68 15.01
C GLN A 332 -20.00 -6.51 16.13
N GLU A 333 -20.47 -7.76 16.30
CA GLU A 333 -19.92 -8.70 17.30
C GLU A 333 -18.47 -9.07 16.98
N MET A 334 -18.15 -9.34 15.69
CA MET A 334 -16.80 -9.70 15.27
C MET A 334 -15.82 -8.50 15.34
N LEU A 335 -16.28 -7.30 15.04
CA LEU A 335 -15.46 -6.09 15.19
C LEU A 335 -15.09 -5.87 16.66
N ASP A 336 -16.05 -5.99 17.57
CA ASP A 336 -15.78 -5.94 19.01
C ASP A 336 -14.81 -7.04 19.43
N TYR A 337 -15.05 -8.28 19.00
CA TYR A 337 -14.22 -9.42 19.36
C TYR A 337 -12.77 -9.27 18.90
N ASN A 338 -12.57 -8.79 17.67
CA ASN A 338 -11.24 -8.69 17.07
C ASN A 338 -10.45 -7.49 17.61
N TYR A 339 -11.10 -6.37 17.93
CA TYR A 339 -10.41 -5.09 18.10
C TYR A 339 -10.75 -4.29 19.37
N SER A 340 -11.90 -4.56 20.02
CA SER A 340 -12.25 -3.82 21.23
C SER A 340 -11.58 -4.40 22.47
N THR A 341 -11.17 -3.51 23.39
CA THR A 341 -10.57 -3.86 24.68
C THR A 341 -11.17 -2.96 25.77
N ASP A 342 -10.74 -3.11 27.02
CA ASP A 342 -11.13 -2.21 28.10
C ASP A 342 -10.84 -0.72 27.84
N ASN A 343 -9.93 -0.42 26.89
CA ASN A 343 -9.46 0.93 26.57
C ASN A 343 -9.70 1.34 25.11
N ILE A 344 -10.24 0.46 24.27
CA ILE A 344 -10.44 0.69 22.84
C ILE A 344 -11.87 0.24 22.51
N ASP A 345 -12.67 1.17 22.04
CA ASP A 345 -13.96 0.89 21.40
C ASP A 345 -13.76 1.02 19.88
N ALA A 346 -13.66 -0.12 19.21
CA ALA A 346 -13.42 -0.16 17.76
C ALA A 346 -14.56 0.49 16.97
N TRP A 347 -15.79 0.37 17.48
CA TRP A 347 -16.95 1.00 16.86
C TRP A 347 -16.88 2.53 16.95
N GLU A 348 -16.53 3.08 18.14
CA GLU A 348 -16.38 4.51 18.32
C GLU A 348 -15.28 5.09 17.41
N ILE A 349 -14.18 4.37 17.28
CA ILE A 349 -13.06 4.80 16.43
C ILE A 349 -13.46 4.83 14.96
N LEU A 350 -14.14 3.82 14.45
CA LEU A 350 -14.48 3.72 13.02
C LEU A 350 -15.74 4.52 12.65
N TYR A 351 -16.75 4.53 13.54
CA TYR A 351 -18.08 5.06 13.24
C TYR A 351 -18.52 6.24 14.13
N GLY A 352 -17.68 6.61 15.10
CA GLY A 352 -17.73 7.87 15.82
C GLY A 352 -18.80 8.00 16.90
N LYS A 353 -19.61 6.95 17.16
CA LYS A 353 -20.66 6.97 18.18
C LYS A 353 -20.92 5.58 18.71
N THR A 354 -21.71 5.48 19.78
CA THR A 354 -22.18 4.17 20.24
C THR A 354 -22.99 3.47 19.14
N LYS A 355 -23.08 2.13 19.22
CA LYS A 355 -23.79 1.31 18.23
C LYS A 355 -25.27 1.76 18.01
N GLU A 356 -25.90 2.33 19.05
CA GLU A 356 -27.27 2.82 18.99
C GLU A 356 -27.37 4.21 18.33
N GLU A 357 -26.29 4.97 18.32
CA GLU A 357 -26.25 6.35 17.81
C GLU A 357 -25.51 6.45 16.48
N ALA A 358 -24.95 5.36 15.98
CA ALA A 358 -24.16 5.35 14.77
C ALA A 358 -24.95 5.93 13.60
N ASN A 359 -24.54 7.09 13.19
CA ASN A 359 -24.85 7.55 11.87
C ASN A 359 -23.80 6.93 10.97
N VAL A 360 -24.20 6.06 10.07
CA VAL A 360 -23.35 5.21 9.20
C VAL A 360 -22.27 5.99 8.43
N ASN A 361 -22.24 7.30 8.56
CA ASN A 361 -21.61 8.14 7.59
C ASN A 361 -20.23 8.64 7.97
N TYR A 362 -19.96 8.89 9.26
CA TYR A 362 -18.67 9.50 9.61
C TYR A 362 -18.32 9.26 11.07
N PRO A 363 -17.07 8.89 11.38
CA PRO A 363 -16.59 8.86 12.75
C PRO A 363 -16.69 10.26 13.38
N TYR A 364 -16.84 10.30 14.69
CA TYR A 364 -16.86 11.55 15.43
C TYR A 364 -15.50 12.25 15.29
N SER A 365 -15.49 13.40 14.63
CA SER A 365 -14.35 14.29 14.59
C SER A 365 -14.84 15.73 14.67
N PRO A 366 -14.14 16.62 15.39
CA PRO A 366 -14.53 18.04 15.46
C PRO A 366 -14.50 18.73 14.09
N ALA A 367 -13.61 18.31 13.20
CA ALA A 367 -13.55 18.76 11.82
C ALA A 367 -12.83 17.74 10.96
N TYR A 368 -13.29 17.54 9.73
CA TYR A 368 -12.63 16.70 8.73
C TYR A 368 -12.79 17.31 7.34
N GLU A 369 -11.82 17.06 6.47
CA GLU A 369 -11.82 17.49 5.07
C GLU A 369 -11.30 16.36 4.19
N ASP A 370 -11.91 16.17 3.02
CA ASP A 370 -11.39 15.28 1.99
C ASP A 370 -10.27 15.97 1.18
N TYR A 371 -9.33 15.19 0.69
CA TYR A 371 -8.34 15.70 -0.25
C TYR A 371 -8.99 15.94 -1.62
N LYS A 372 -8.62 17.06 -2.24
CA LYS A 372 -8.99 17.35 -3.63
C LYS A 372 -7.79 17.25 -4.53
N HIS A 373 -8.02 16.84 -5.77
CA HIS A 373 -7.00 16.88 -6.79
C HIS A 373 -6.53 18.33 -6.98
N LYS A 374 -5.22 18.53 -7.03
CA LYS A 374 -4.62 19.85 -7.19
C LYS A 374 -4.23 20.12 -8.64
N PRO A 375 -4.26 21.39 -9.10
CA PRO A 375 -3.69 21.77 -10.38
C PRO A 375 -2.27 21.25 -10.55
N VAL A 376 -1.88 20.95 -11.79
CA VAL A 376 -0.59 20.29 -12.10
C VAL A 376 0.62 21.11 -11.60
N ASP A 377 0.54 22.42 -11.63
CA ASP A 377 1.59 23.33 -11.13
C ASP A 377 1.72 23.25 -9.61
N ILE A 378 0.61 23.16 -8.88
CA ILE A 378 0.61 22.96 -7.42
C ILE A 378 1.14 21.58 -7.07
N GLN A 379 0.73 20.51 -7.78
CA GLN A 379 1.28 19.17 -7.54
C GLN A 379 2.80 19.13 -7.77
N ALA A 380 3.27 19.73 -8.85
CA ALA A 380 4.71 19.82 -9.14
C ALA A 380 5.45 20.63 -8.05
N HIS A 381 4.84 21.72 -7.56
CA HIS A 381 5.39 22.52 -6.48
C HIS A 381 5.48 21.71 -5.17
N VAL A 382 4.40 21.06 -4.74
CA VAL A 382 4.38 20.22 -3.53
C VAL A 382 5.40 19.08 -3.62
N THR A 383 5.51 18.44 -4.79
CA THR A 383 6.53 17.41 -5.03
C THR A 383 7.95 17.98 -4.86
N ALA A 384 8.22 19.15 -5.43
CA ALA A 384 9.52 19.80 -5.29
C ALA A 384 9.83 20.19 -3.83
N LEU A 385 8.85 20.69 -3.10
CA LEU A 385 8.98 20.99 -1.66
C LEU A 385 9.29 19.72 -0.86
N TRP A 386 8.58 18.62 -1.13
CA TRP A 386 8.80 17.33 -0.48
C TRP A 386 10.20 16.79 -0.73
N GLU A 387 10.66 16.81 -1.97
CA GLU A 387 12.02 16.40 -2.33
C GLU A 387 13.08 17.29 -1.66
N SER A 388 12.83 18.60 -1.58
CA SER A 388 13.71 19.51 -0.84
C SER A 388 13.78 19.17 0.63
N LEU A 389 12.64 18.90 1.28
CA LEU A 389 12.58 18.49 2.68
C LEU A 389 13.39 17.21 2.89
N LYS A 390 13.24 16.21 2.03
CA LYS A 390 13.94 14.91 2.18
C LYS A 390 15.44 15.02 1.90
N THR A 391 15.84 15.82 0.93
CA THR A 391 17.24 15.97 0.52
C THR A 391 18.00 17.04 1.30
N GLU A 392 17.31 17.98 1.93
CA GLU A 392 17.94 18.97 2.82
C GLU A 392 18.59 18.24 4.00
N ASN A 393 19.87 17.99 3.85
CA ASN A 393 20.64 17.25 4.83
C ASN A 393 20.76 18.05 6.13
N SER A 394 20.22 17.52 7.20
CA SER A 394 20.72 17.76 8.56
C SER A 394 22.11 17.12 8.73
N THR A 395 22.98 17.16 7.72
CA THR A 395 24.33 16.60 7.84
C THR A 395 25.14 17.55 8.67
N GLU A 396 25.21 17.25 9.95
CA GLU A 396 26.24 17.76 10.81
C GLU A 396 27.59 17.70 10.08
N PRO A 397 28.39 18.76 10.04
CA PRO A 397 29.65 18.80 9.28
C PRO A 397 30.59 17.61 9.55
N TRP A 398 30.47 16.98 10.73
CA TRP A 398 31.27 15.82 11.12
C TRP A 398 30.97 14.56 10.31
N ILE A 399 29.76 14.39 9.72
CA ILE A 399 29.40 13.25 8.86
C ILE A 399 30.22 13.27 7.57
N HIS A 400 30.43 14.45 6.98
CA HIS A 400 31.30 14.61 5.82
C HIS A 400 32.76 14.37 6.16
N ILE A 401 33.20 14.79 7.36
CA ILE A 401 34.56 14.54 7.86
C ILE A 401 34.79 13.04 8.09
N THR A 402 33.86 12.34 8.72
CA THR A 402 33.98 10.90 8.96
C THR A 402 33.90 10.10 7.67
N SER A 403 33.02 10.44 6.74
CA SER A 403 32.96 9.79 5.41
C SER A 403 34.25 9.99 4.64
N GLY A 404 34.80 11.20 4.64
CA GLY A 404 36.09 11.51 4.03
C GLY A 404 37.25 10.72 4.65
N ALA A 405 37.28 10.57 5.98
CA ALA A 405 38.29 9.79 6.70
C ALA A 405 38.21 8.31 6.38
N ILE A 406 37.01 7.73 6.26
CA ILE A 406 36.82 6.32 5.86
C ILE A 406 37.32 6.09 4.43
N VAL A 407 36.97 6.96 3.48
CA VAL A 407 37.44 6.87 2.08
C VAL A 407 38.96 6.98 2.01
N ALA A 408 39.56 7.94 2.74
CA ALA A 408 41.01 8.08 2.81
C ALA A 408 41.69 6.83 3.42
N GLY A 409 41.09 6.24 4.47
CA GLY A 409 41.57 4.99 5.07
C GLY A 409 41.56 3.80 4.09
N VAL A 410 40.46 3.63 3.36
CA VAL A 410 40.34 2.56 2.33
C VAL A 410 41.36 2.75 1.20
N LEU A 411 41.54 3.98 0.72
CA LEU A 411 42.57 4.29 -0.28
C LEU A 411 43.98 4.05 0.25
N GLY A 412 44.26 4.42 1.50
CA GLY A 412 45.54 4.14 2.16
C GLY A 412 45.84 2.64 2.26
N LEU A 413 44.84 1.82 2.64
CA LEU A 413 44.97 0.36 2.68
C LEU A 413 45.21 -0.25 1.28
N ALA A 414 44.52 0.26 0.25
CA ALA A 414 44.71 -0.18 -1.14
C ALA A 414 46.12 0.14 -1.66
N ILE A 415 46.61 1.36 -1.37
CA ILE A 415 47.99 1.76 -1.71
C ILE A 415 49.02 0.92 -0.96
N HIS A 416 48.81 0.71 0.34
CA HIS A 416 49.70 -0.15 1.16
C HIS A 416 49.73 -1.60 0.66
N SER A 417 48.57 -2.15 0.33
CA SER A 417 48.46 -3.52 -0.24
C SER A 417 49.24 -3.65 -1.56
N THR A 418 49.11 -2.65 -2.45
CA THR A 418 49.86 -2.62 -3.72
C THR A 418 51.35 -2.48 -3.51
N TYR A 419 51.77 -1.64 -2.55
CA TYR A 419 53.18 -1.49 -2.18
C TYR A 419 53.75 -2.83 -1.65
N ILE A 420 53.07 -3.52 -0.73
CA ILE A 420 53.48 -4.85 -0.21
C ILE A 420 53.57 -5.87 -1.36
N LYS A 421 52.58 -5.91 -2.27
CA LYS A 421 52.64 -6.83 -3.43
C LYS A 421 53.84 -6.54 -4.32
N LYS A 422 54.17 -5.28 -4.59
CA LYS A 422 55.37 -4.91 -5.37
C LYS A 422 56.65 -5.28 -4.63
N LYS A 423 56.77 -5.07 -3.34
CA LYS A 423 57.92 -5.45 -2.50
C LYS A 423 58.13 -6.96 -2.47
N ARG A 424 57.07 -7.74 -2.30
CA ARG A 424 57.13 -9.23 -2.37
C ARG A 424 57.53 -9.72 -3.75
N SER A 425 56.98 -9.17 -4.83
CA SER A 425 57.35 -9.52 -6.22
C SER A 425 58.81 -9.21 -6.53
N LYS A 426 59.35 -8.11 -5.99
CA LYS A 426 60.78 -7.76 -6.14
C LYS A 426 61.64 -8.77 -5.37
N PHE A 427 61.30 -9.09 -4.12
CA PHE A 427 62.03 -10.07 -3.29
C PHE A 427 62.11 -11.46 -3.97
N TYR A 428 61.01 -11.97 -4.51
CA TYR A 428 61.01 -13.27 -5.20
C TYR A 428 61.87 -13.26 -6.49
N ARG A 429 61.81 -12.16 -7.26
CA ARG A 429 62.64 -12.00 -8.45
C ARG A 429 64.15 -11.97 -8.14
N ASP A 430 64.52 -11.29 -7.07
CA ASP A 430 65.95 -11.21 -6.69
C ASP A 430 66.43 -12.54 -6.15
N ARG A 431 65.63 -13.26 -5.37
CA ARG A 431 65.94 -14.64 -4.91
C ARG A 431 66.07 -15.62 -6.07
N ASP A 432 65.22 -15.56 -7.07
CA ASP A 432 65.32 -16.43 -8.25
C ASP A 432 66.57 -16.15 -9.08
N ARG A 433 66.98 -14.86 -9.14
CA ARG A 433 68.25 -14.47 -9.79
C ARG A 433 69.43 -15.03 -9.04
N GLU A 434 69.46 -14.99 -7.73
CA GLU A 434 70.56 -15.56 -6.93
C GLU A 434 70.56 -17.08 -7.05
N LEU A 435 69.47 -17.77 -7.01
CA LEU A 435 69.41 -19.23 -7.21
C LEU A 435 69.91 -19.66 -8.60
N ARG A 436 69.62 -18.87 -9.65
CA ARG A 436 70.14 -19.10 -11.00
C ARG A 436 71.67 -18.91 -11.08
N LYS A 437 72.21 -17.87 -10.43
CA LYS A 437 73.66 -17.67 -10.33
C LYS A 437 74.38 -18.82 -9.61
N GLN A 438 73.84 -19.30 -8.48
CA GLN A 438 74.35 -20.41 -7.72
C GLN A 438 74.32 -21.72 -8.52
N LYS A 439 73.28 -21.94 -9.33
CA LYS A 439 73.20 -23.13 -10.23
C LYS A 439 74.22 -23.07 -11.38
N GLN A 440 74.53 -21.85 -11.87
CA GLN A 440 75.57 -21.68 -12.91
C GLN A 440 77.03 -21.85 -12.40
N MET A 441 77.27 -21.54 -11.11
CA MET A 441 78.60 -21.75 -10.50
C MET A 441 78.84 -23.19 -10.04
N LYS A 442 77.81 -24.04 -10.05
CA LYS A 442 77.93 -25.50 -9.72
C LYS A 442 78.03 -26.42 -10.97
N LYS A 443 77.96 -25.85 -12.17
CA LYS A 443 78.25 -26.49 -13.44
C LYS A 443 79.64 -26.08 -13.90
#